data_de5084f466b34885d76f5b1295db34e7
#
_entry.id   de5084f466b34885d76f5b1295db34e7
#
_cell.length_a   1.000
_cell.length_b   1.000
_cell.length_c   1.000
_cell.angle_alpha   90.00
_cell.angle_beta   90.00
_cell.angle_gamma   90.00
#
_symmetry.space_group_name_H-M   'P 1'
#
loop_
_entity.id
_entity.type
_entity.pdbx_description
1 polymer ?
#
loop_
_entity_poly.entity_id
_entity_poly.type
_entity_poly.pdbx_seq_one_letter_code
_entity_poly.pdbx_strand_id
1 'polypeptide(L)'
;MKVRIKFSKEGPVKFVGHLDTMRYFQKAIRRANLPVAFSGGYSPHMIMSFAAPLGVGTESLGEYFDLELVETIPTSEITRRLDEVMVEGVHVISTRQVEDGKAGKAMSLVAAADYYVEFRPGKEPEISWRDKINDFLAQPEIKVMKKTKRSEKEIDIRPFIYKMELQGDKIFMMLASASANYTKPELVTDTFFSWLGVELPEFAYTIKRLEVYADKGNEEEHKFVTLEALGEEVE
;
A
#
# COMPACT_ATOMS: atom_id res chain seq x y z
N MET A 1 -16.15 11.61 15.36
CA MET A 1 -15.84 10.21 15.05
C MET A 1 -14.70 10.17 14.08
N LYS A 2 -13.69 9.33 14.30
CA LYS A 2 -12.63 9.11 13.33
C LYS A 2 -12.77 7.71 12.71
N VAL A 3 -12.69 7.63 11.39
CA VAL A 3 -12.84 6.37 10.66
C VAL A 3 -11.65 6.12 9.76
N ARG A 4 -11.32 4.85 9.56
CA ARG A 4 -10.38 4.34 8.57
C ARG A 4 -11.17 3.68 7.44
N ILE A 5 -10.90 4.11 6.23
CA ILE A 5 -11.56 3.66 5.03
C ILE A 5 -10.56 2.89 4.19
N LYS A 6 -10.90 1.65 3.84
CA LYS A 6 -10.16 0.80 2.91
C LYS A 6 -10.78 0.90 1.52
N PHE A 7 -9.96 1.02 0.51
CA PHE A 7 -10.42 1.10 -0.88
C PHE A 7 -9.45 0.42 -1.85
N SER A 8 -9.96 0.03 -3.02
CA SER A 8 -9.16 -0.47 -4.13
C SER A 8 -8.88 0.63 -5.16
N LYS A 9 -7.82 0.42 -5.95
CA LYS A 9 -7.42 1.28 -7.05
C LYS A 9 -6.89 0.41 -8.19
N GLU A 10 -7.71 0.16 -9.21
CA GLU A 10 -7.46 -0.81 -10.26
C GLU A 10 -7.70 -0.22 -11.65
N GLY A 11 -7.27 -0.95 -12.68
CA GLY A 11 -7.48 -0.56 -14.07
C GLY A 11 -6.84 0.81 -14.42
N PRO A 12 -7.51 1.65 -15.22
CA PRO A 12 -6.97 2.94 -15.66
C PRO A 12 -6.66 3.92 -14.52
N VAL A 13 -7.37 3.83 -13.38
CA VAL A 13 -7.15 4.71 -12.23
C VAL A 13 -5.79 4.52 -11.56
N LYS A 14 -5.07 3.41 -11.82
CA LYS A 14 -3.67 3.25 -11.35
C LYS A 14 -2.74 4.36 -11.85
N PHE A 15 -3.07 5.01 -12.94
CA PHE A 15 -2.28 6.11 -13.49
C PHE A 15 -2.60 7.49 -12.87
N VAL A 16 -3.58 7.54 -11.96
CA VAL A 16 -3.92 8.76 -11.22
C VAL A 16 -2.95 8.92 -10.04
N GLY A 17 -2.26 10.04 -9.98
CA GLY A 17 -1.29 10.35 -8.92
C GLY A 17 -1.96 10.62 -7.56
N HIS A 18 -1.16 10.58 -6.48
CA HIS A 18 -1.67 10.71 -5.11
C HIS A 18 -2.47 12.02 -4.87
N LEU A 19 -1.98 13.16 -5.33
CA LEU A 19 -2.67 14.44 -5.13
C LEU A 19 -4.03 14.49 -5.82
N ASP A 20 -4.14 13.89 -7.01
CA ASP A 20 -5.41 13.84 -7.72
C ASP A 20 -6.35 12.81 -7.13
N THR A 21 -5.85 11.68 -6.62
CA THR A 21 -6.61 10.72 -5.83
C THR A 21 -7.19 11.40 -4.57
N MET A 22 -6.39 12.18 -3.86
CA MET A 22 -6.85 12.95 -2.70
C MET A 22 -7.96 13.94 -3.07
N ARG A 23 -7.78 14.71 -4.14
CA ARG A 23 -8.80 15.66 -4.64
C ARG A 23 -10.06 14.94 -5.10
N TYR A 24 -9.92 13.79 -5.71
CA TYR A 24 -11.03 12.93 -6.11
C TYR A 24 -11.86 12.50 -4.90
N PHE A 25 -11.23 11.98 -3.84
CA PHE A 25 -11.93 11.59 -2.62
C PHE A 25 -12.57 12.78 -1.90
N GLN A 26 -11.94 13.94 -1.87
CA GLN A 26 -12.58 15.16 -1.33
C GLN A 26 -13.89 15.51 -2.04
N LYS A 27 -13.96 15.34 -3.36
CA LYS A 27 -15.18 15.53 -4.14
C LYS A 27 -16.19 14.41 -3.90
N ALA A 28 -15.73 13.16 -3.82
CA ALA A 28 -16.59 12.00 -3.56
C ALA A 28 -17.25 12.07 -2.18
N ILE A 29 -16.51 12.42 -1.13
CA ILE A 29 -17.01 12.63 0.24
C ILE A 29 -18.16 13.67 0.24
N ARG A 30 -18.02 14.77 -0.51
CA ARG A 30 -19.08 15.76 -0.66
C ARG A 30 -20.30 15.19 -1.39
N ARG A 31 -20.12 14.44 -2.49
CA ARG A 31 -21.22 13.79 -3.23
C ARG A 31 -21.94 12.75 -2.37
N ALA A 32 -21.21 12.02 -1.54
CA ALA A 32 -21.76 11.05 -0.60
C ALA A 32 -22.48 11.72 0.60
N ASN A 33 -22.45 13.07 0.66
CA ASN A 33 -23.04 13.84 1.76
C ASN A 33 -22.61 13.35 3.15
N LEU A 34 -21.31 13.04 3.30
CA LEU A 34 -20.75 12.65 4.60
C LEU A 34 -20.43 13.91 5.43
N PRO A 35 -20.77 13.92 6.74
CA PRO A 35 -20.56 15.06 7.63
C PRO A 35 -19.09 15.15 8.07
N VAL A 36 -18.21 15.50 7.13
CA VAL A 36 -16.77 15.56 7.35
C VAL A 36 -16.36 16.75 8.20
N ALA A 37 -15.40 16.54 9.10
CA ALA A 37 -14.80 17.60 9.89
C ALA A 37 -13.76 18.39 9.07
N PHE A 38 -13.68 19.69 9.35
CA PHE A 38 -12.71 20.60 8.75
C PHE A 38 -11.75 21.15 9.79
N SER A 39 -10.52 21.42 9.37
CA SER A 39 -9.55 22.10 10.23
C SER A 39 -10.00 23.52 10.55
N GLY A 40 -9.51 24.05 11.68
CA GLY A 40 -9.70 25.45 12.03
C GLY A 40 -8.84 26.39 11.19
N GLY A 41 -9.07 27.71 11.35
CA GLY A 41 -8.28 28.77 10.74
C GLY A 41 -8.85 29.36 9.47
N TYR A 42 -8.06 30.18 8.76
CA TYR A 42 -8.49 30.96 7.59
C TYR A 42 -8.66 30.13 6.30
N SER A 43 -8.08 28.93 6.22
CA SER A 43 -8.19 28.04 5.07
C SER A 43 -8.58 26.63 5.50
N PRO A 44 -9.86 26.40 5.86
CA PRO A 44 -10.32 25.11 6.34
C PRO A 44 -10.17 24.05 5.25
N HIS A 45 -9.63 22.89 5.62
CA HIS A 45 -9.53 21.71 4.77
C HIS A 45 -10.12 20.49 5.47
N MET A 46 -10.59 19.52 4.71
CA MET A 46 -11.09 18.26 5.25
C MET A 46 -10.00 17.57 6.07
N ILE A 47 -10.35 17.12 7.27
CA ILE A 47 -9.41 16.36 8.11
C ILE A 47 -9.37 14.93 7.60
N MET A 48 -8.46 14.68 6.66
CA MET A 48 -8.22 13.37 6.05
C MET A 48 -6.73 13.14 5.82
N SER A 49 -6.29 11.89 5.94
CA SER A 49 -4.88 11.53 5.69
C SER A 49 -4.74 10.12 5.12
N PHE A 50 -4.02 9.99 4.02
CA PHE A 50 -3.76 8.70 3.38
C PHE A 50 -2.59 7.98 4.04
N ALA A 51 -2.67 6.63 4.09
CA ALA A 51 -1.59 5.77 4.52
C ALA A 51 -0.85 5.22 3.30
N ALA A 52 0.47 5.31 3.29
CA ALA A 52 1.36 4.70 2.28
C ALA A 52 0.85 4.83 0.82
N PRO A 53 0.65 6.05 0.29
CA PRO A 53 0.14 6.22 -1.07
C PRO A 53 1.09 5.59 -2.09
N LEU A 54 0.50 4.90 -3.09
CA LEU A 54 1.25 4.23 -4.15
C LEU A 54 1.74 5.18 -5.24
N GLY A 55 2.83 4.77 -5.87
CA GLY A 55 3.29 5.34 -7.13
C GLY A 55 2.28 5.13 -8.27
N VAL A 56 2.43 5.94 -9.31
CA VAL A 56 1.64 5.82 -10.54
C VAL A 56 1.99 4.51 -11.25
N GLY A 57 0.98 3.80 -11.76
CA GLY A 57 1.13 2.54 -12.49
C GLY A 57 0.93 1.28 -11.64
N THR A 58 0.81 1.41 -10.31
CA THR A 58 0.57 0.28 -9.41
C THR A 58 -0.91 0.17 -9.07
N GLU A 59 -1.47 -1.03 -9.21
CA GLU A 59 -2.82 -1.36 -8.73
C GLU A 59 -2.79 -1.70 -7.24
N SER A 60 -3.93 -1.55 -6.57
CA SER A 60 -4.06 -1.91 -5.15
C SER A 60 -5.46 -2.39 -4.79
N LEU A 61 -5.50 -3.40 -3.92
CA LEU A 61 -6.71 -3.87 -3.21
C LEU A 61 -6.75 -3.38 -1.76
N GLY A 62 -5.67 -2.75 -1.28
CA GLY A 62 -5.51 -2.32 0.11
C GLY A 62 -4.91 -0.92 0.22
N GLU A 63 -5.67 0.09 -0.22
CA GLU A 63 -5.38 1.49 0.06
C GLU A 63 -6.16 1.93 1.29
N TYR A 64 -5.59 2.85 2.09
CA TYR A 64 -6.23 3.35 3.29
C TYR A 64 -6.14 4.86 3.41
N PHE A 65 -7.20 5.46 3.95
CA PHE A 65 -7.14 6.80 4.50
C PHE A 65 -7.99 6.91 5.75
N ASP A 66 -7.57 7.78 6.67
CA ASP A 66 -8.33 8.16 7.84
C ASP A 66 -9.13 9.44 7.53
N LEU A 67 -10.37 9.51 8.03
CA LEU A 67 -11.30 10.63 7.87
C LEU A 67 -11.92 10.97 9.23
N GLU A 68 -12.03 12.26 9.53
CA GLU A 68 -12.76 12.71 10.71
C GLU A 68 -14.18 13.21 10.32
N LEU A 69 -15.17 12.75 11.08
CA LEU A 69 -16.57 13.12 10.94
C LEU A 69 -17.02 13.95 12.17
N VAL A 70 -17.94 14.90 11.95
CA VAL A 70 -18.49 15.74 13.03
C VAL A 70 -19.57 15.03 13.85
N GLU A 71 -20.14 13.95 13.31
CA GLU A 71 -21.14 13.11 13.96
C GLU A 71 -20.85 11.62 13.76
N THR A 72 -21.51 10.78 14.55
CA THR A 72 -21.41 9.32 14.41
C THR A 72 -22.40 8.81 13.40
N ILE A 73 -21.93 8.00 12.47
CA ILE A 73 -22.73 7.30 11.44
C ILE A 73 -22.29 5.84 11.45
N PRO A 74 -23.21 4.87 11.23
CA PRO A 74 -22.85 3.47 11.03
C PRO A 74 -21.76 3.29 9.97
N THR A 75 -20.75 2.49 10.27
CA THR A 75 -19.61 2.29 9.36
C THR A 75 -20.01 1.66 8.04
N SER A 76 -21.02 0.79 8.06
CA SER A 76 -21.63 0.20 6.85
C SER A 76 -22.27 1.25 5.95
N GLU A 77 -22.93 2.24 6.54
CA GLU A 77 -23.57 3.33 5.81
C GLU A 77 -22.53 4.27 5.17
N ILE A 78 -21.41 4.54 5.84
CA ILE A 78 -20.30 5.30 5.27
C ILE A 78 -19.73 4.58 4.05
N THR A 79 -19.46 3.27 4.18
CA THR A 79 -18.97 2.42 3.09
C THR A 79 -19.93 2.47 1.89
N ARG A 80 -21.21 2.22 2.11
CA ARG A 80 -22.23 2.22 1.06
C ARG A 80 -22.33 3.56 0.33
N ARG A 81 -22.53 4.67 1.08
CA ARG A 81 -22.66 6.02 0.50
C ARG A 81 -21.43 6.42 -0.31
N LEU A 82 -20.25 6.07 0.17
CA LEU A 82 -19.02 6.47 -0.50
C LEU A 82 -18.79 5.61 -1.74
N ASP A 83 -19.04 4.29 -1.67
CA ASP A 83 -18.87 3.39 -2.82
C ASP A 83 -19.84 3.71 -3.97
N GLU A 84 -21.09 4.07 -3.66
CA GLU A 84 -22.10 4.47 -4.66
C GLU A 84 -21.70 5.66 -5.54
N VAL A 85 -20.76 6.48 -5.09
CA VAL A 85 -20.28 7.66 -5.85
C VAL A 85 -18.89 7.46 -6.44
N MET A 86 -18.31 6.25 -6.35
CA MET A 86 -17.01 5.95 -6.94
C MET A 86 -17.10 5.83 -8.46
N VAL A 87 -15.96 6.07 -9.11
CA VAL A 87 -15.79 5.78 -10.54
C VAL A 87 -15.32 4.33 -10.72
N GLU A 88 -15.50 3.79 -11.91
CA GLU A 88 -14.96 2.48 -12.28
C GLU A 88 -13.46 2.39 -11.95
N GLY A 89 -13.06 1.28 -11.32
CA GLY A 89 -11.69 1.02 -10.86
C GLY A 89 -11.35 1.54 -9.47
N VAL A 90 -12.31 2.18 -8.78
CA VAL A 90 -12.20 2.51 -7.34
C VAL A 90 -13.40 1.94 -6.61
N HIS A 91 -13.16 1.14 -5.57
CA HIS A 91 -14.20 0.59 -4.70
C HIS A 91 -13.86 0.84 -3.25
N VAL A 92 -14.85 1.25 -2.46
CA VAL A 92 -14.73 1.35 -1.01
C VAL A 92 -15.09 -0.01 -0.42
N ILE A 93 -14.10 -0.65 0.21
CA ILE A 93 -14.19 -2.05 0.66
C ILE A 93 -14.77 -2.12 2.06
N SER A 94 -14.25 -1.30 2.97
CA SER A 94 -14.69 -1.28 4.38
C SER A 94 -14.43 0.08 5.03
N THR A 95 -15.17 0.32 6.09
CA THR A 95 -14.96 1.44 7.01
C THR A 95 -14.92 0.90 8.44
N ARG A 96 -13.96 1.37 9.23
CA ARG A 96 -13.81 1.02 10.65
C ARG A 96 -13.66 2.29 11.46
N GLN A 97 -14.31 2.37 12.62
CA GLN A 97 -13.98 3.40 13.60
C GLN A 97 -12.62 3.10 14.20
N VAL A 98 -11.78 4.11 14.34
CA VAL A 98 -10.44 4.01 14.93
C VAL A 98 -10.28 5.01 16.05
N GLU A 99 -9.32 4.73 16.94
CA GLU A 99 -9.00 5.63 18.06
C GLU A 99 -8.56 7.02 17.57
N ASP A 100 -8.93 8.03 18.34
CA ASP A 100 -8.49 9.39 18.13
C ASP A 100 -7.01 9.56 18.52
N GLY A 101 -6.38 10.58 17.92
CA GLY A 101 -5.02 10.97 18.26
C GLY A 101 -3.97 10.68 17.20
N LYS A 102 -2.75 11.15 17.46
CA LYS A 102 -1.63 11.04 16.50
C LYS A 102 -1.10 9.63 16.37
N ALA A 103 -1.06 8.86 17.45
CA ALA A 103 -0.58 7.48 17.47
C ALA A 103 -1.46 6.53 16.65
N GLY A 104 -2.78 6.81 16.58
CA GLY A 104 -3.73 6.01 15.81
C GLY A 104 -3.81 6.35 14.31
N LYS A 105 -2.97 7.27 13.80
CA LYS A 105 -3.00 7.62 12.36
C LYS A 105 -2.49 6.48 11.50
N ALA A 106 -3.27 6.08 10.49
CA ALA A 106 -2.89 5.01 9.56
C ALA A 106 -1.47 5.15 9.02
N MET A 107 -1.09 6.35 8.58
CA MET A 107 0.25 6.65 8.04
C MET A 107 1.40 6.33 9.01
N SER A 108 1.18 6.50 10.32
CA SER A 108 2.21 6.24 11.35
C SER A 108 2.30 4.77 11.74
N LEU A 109 1.27 3.97 11.40
CA LEU A 109 1.16 2.55 11.75
C LEU A 109 1.67 1.63 10.66
N VAL A 110 1.87 2.13 9.44
CA VAL A 110 2.35 1.31 8.31
C VAL A 110 3.71 0.71 8.62
N ALA A 111 3.77 -0.62 8.61
CA ALA A 111 5.00 -1.40 8.83
C ALA A 111 5.36 -2.26 7.61
N ALA A 112 4.38 -2.94 7.03
CA ALA A 112 4.58 -3.85 5.90
C ALA A 112 3.47 -3.72 4.85
N ALA A 113 3.71 -4.26 3.68
CA ALA A 113 2.69 -4.41 2.64
C ALA A 113 2.96 -5.66 1.78
N ASP A 114 1.87 -6.24 1.27
CA ASP A 114 1.90 -7.38 0.37
C ASP A 114 1.75 -6.95 -1.08
N TYR A 115 2.43 -7.67 -1.95
CA TYR A 115 2.42 -7.41 -3.37
C TYR A 115 2.36 -8.69 -4.19
N TYR A 116 1.69 -8.63 -5.35
CA TYR A 116 1.94 -9.50 -6.47
C TYR A 116 2.76 -8.79 -7.54
N VAL A 117 3.76 -9.50 -8.06
CA VAL A 117 4.48 -9.15 -9.28
C VAL A 117 4.13 -10.19 -10.34
N GLU A 118 3.65 -9.75 -11.49
CA GLU A 118 3.20 -10.60 -12.58
C GLU A 118 3.82 -10.15 -13.89
N PHE A 119 4.48 -11.07 -14.60
CA PHE A 119 5.04 -10.75 -15.91
C PHE A 119 3.95 -10.49 -16.94
N ARG A 120 4.21 -9.53 -17.79
CA ARG A 120 3.35 -9.28 -18.94
C ARG A 120 3.51 -10.42 -19.96
N PRO A 121 2.50 -10.72 -20.77
CA PRO A 121 2.58 -11.74 -21.80
C PRO A 121 3.83 -11.57 -22.69
N GLY A 122 4.63 -12.63 -22.81
CA GLY A 122 5.86 -12.66 -23.59
C GLY A 122 7.03 -11.84 -23.05
N LYS A 123 6.98 -11.40 -21.78
CA LYS A 123 8.06 -10.64 -21.12
C LYS A 123 8.73 -11.42 -19.99
N GLU A 124 8.26 -12.60 -19.68
CA GLU A 124 8.90 -13.45 -18.70
C GLU A 124 10.26 -13.95 -19.23
N PRO A 125 11.33 -13.91 -18.40
CA PRO A 125 12.63 -14.43 -18.78
C PRO A 125 12.61 -15.95 -19.07
N GLU A 126 13.30 -16.36 -20.14
CA GLU A 126 13.39 -17.77 -20.58
C GLU A 126 14.43 -18.60 -19.76
N ILE A 127 14.57 -18.31 -18.48
CA ILE A 127 15.48 -19.04 -17.56
C ILE A 127 14.71 -19.73 -16.44
N SER A 128 15.27 -20.76 -15.84
CA SER A 128 14.70 -21.41 -14.64
C SER A 128 14.93 -20.54 -13.41
N TRP A 129 14.02 -19.58 -13.16
CA TRP A 129 14.12 -18.65 -12.03
C TRP A 129 13.22 -19.03 -10.85
N ARG A 130 12.13 -19.79 -11.08
CA ARG A 130 11.11 -20.05 -10.07
C ARG A 130 11.63 -20.81 -8.85
N ASP A 131 12.52 -21.76 -9.06
CA ASP A 131 13.19 -22.55 -8.03
C ASP A 131 14.35 -21.79 -7.33
N LYS A 132 14.73 -20.62 -7.83
CA LYS A 132 15.82 -19.78 -7.32
C LYS A 132 15.42 -18.78 -6.23
N ILE A 133 14.14 -18.60 -5.97
CA ILE A 133 13.65 -17.66 -4.95
C ILE A 133 14.24 -18.00 -3.57
N ASN A 134 14.24 -19.28 -3.20
CA ASN A 134 14.79 -19.69 -1.90
C ASN A 134 16.31 -19.50 -1.82
N ASP A 135 17.04 -19.74 -2.91
CA ASP A 135 18.50 -19.50 -2.98
C ASP A 135 18.81 -18.01 -2.81
N PHE A 136 18.01 -17.14 -3.44
CA PHE A 136 18.11 -15.70 -3.30
C PHE A 136 17.87 -15.24 -1.86
N LEU A 137 16.82 -15.76 -1.21
CA LEU A 137 16.50 -15.45 0.18
C LEU A 137 17.46 -16.04 1.21
N ALA A 138 18.19 -17.10 0.85
CA ALA A 138 19.19 -17.72 1.73
C ALA A 138 20.49 -16.91 1.86
N GLN A 139 20.65 -15.86 1.04
CA GLN A 139 21.80 -14.97 1.15
C GLN A 139 21.78 -14.24 2.50
N PRO A 140 22.95 -14.12 3.19
CA PRO A 140 23.04 -13.40 4.47
C PRO A 140 22.77 -11.91 4.33
N GLU A 141 23.10 -11.34 3.17
CA GLU A 141 22.90 -9.93 2.80
C GLU A 141 22.48 -9.82 1.34
N ILE A 142 21.60 -8.87 1.03
CA ILE A 142 21.22 -8.49 -0.34
C ILE A 142 21.50 -7.01 -0.51
N LYS A 143 22.70 -6.68 -0.98
CA LYS A 143 23.16 -5.31 -1.11
C LYS A 143 22.68 -4.68 -2.40
N VAL A 144 22.13 -3.47 -2.29
CA VAL A 144 21.67 -2.66 -3.42
C VAL A 144 22.12 -1.22 -3.27
N MET A 145 22.37 -0.56 -4.40
CA MET A 145 22.65 0.88 -4.42
C MET A 145 21.35 1.67 -4.45
N LYS A 146 20.97 2.25 -3.33
CA LYS A 146 19.81 3.13 -3.25
C LYS A 146 20.20 4.56 -3.62
N LYS A 147 19.74 5.02 -4.77
CA LYS A 147 19.93 6.42 -5.20
C LYS A 147 18.85 7.30 -4.62
N THR A 148 19.26 8.38 -3.99
CA THR A 148 18.38 9.49 -3.58
C THR A 148 18.76 10.74 -4.37
N LYS A 149 17.95 11.80 -4.30
CA LYS A 149 18.27 13.07 -4.98
C LYS A 149 19.63 13.70 -4.57
N ARG A 150 20.20 13.27 -3.44
CA ARG A 150 21.38 13.90 -2.82
C ARG A 150 22.53 12.94 -2.53
N SER A 151 22.31 11.63 -2.60
CA SER A 151 23.33 10.63 -2.26
C SER A 151 23.00 9.27 -2.87
N GLU A 152 24.06 8.50 -3.10
CA GLU A 152 23.99 7.05 -3.35
C GLU A 152 24.50 6.36 -2.09
N LYS A 153 23.76 5.36 -1.61
CA LYS A 153 24.16 4.58 -0.44
C LYS A 153 23.88 3.11 -0.70
N GLU A 154 24.86 2.27 -0.42
CA GLU A 154 24.65 0.84 -0.35
C GLU A 154 23.82 0.50 0.89
N ILE A 155 22.77 -0.26 0.70
CA ILE A 155 21.90 -0.76 1.77
C ILE A 155 21.70 -2.26 1.59
N ASP A 156 21.59 -2.97 2.71
CA ASP A 156 21.12 -4.35 2.73
C ASP A 156 19.59 -4.35 2.81
N ILE A 157 18.93 -4.96 1.81
CA ILE A 157 17.47 -5.08 1.77
C ILE A 157 16.98 -6.45 2.26
N ARG A 158 17.87 -7.42 2.55
CA ARG A 158 17.47 -8.75 3.00
C ARG A 158 16.55 -8.72 4.24
N PRO A 159 16.84 -7.93 5.29
CA PRO A 159 15.97 -7.83 6.47
C PRO A 159 14.58 -7.26 6.20
N PHE A 160 14.41 -6.58 5.07
CA PHE A 160 13.15 -5.92 4.69
C PHE A 160 12.29 -6.76 3.74
N ILE A 161 12.72 -7.95 3.39
CA ILE A 161 11.98 -8.95 2.63
C ILE A 161 11.48 -10.00 3.64
N TYR A 162 10.27 -9.80 4.16
CA TYR A 162 9.69 -10.70 5.16
C TYR A 162 9.26 -12.03 4.53
N LYS A 163 8.74 -11.97 3.31
CA LYS A 163 8.34 -13.15 2.55
C LYS A 163 8.51 -12.89 1.05
N MET A 164 8.94 -13.91 0.31
CA MET A 164 8.92 -13.95 -1.15
C MET A 164 8.73 -15.39 -1.57
N GLU A 165 7.71 -15.64 -2.36
CA GLU A 165 7.37 -17.01 -2.82
C GLU A 165 6.63 -16.96 -4.15
N LEU A 166 6.56 -18.08 -4.83
CA LEU A 166 5.72 -18.24 -6.01
C LEU A 166 4.30 -18.63 -5.59
N GLN A 167 3.30 -17.91 -6.08
CA GLN A 167 1.88 -18.24 -5.92
C GLN A 167 1.23 -18.30 -7.32
N GLY A 168 1.02 -19.50 -7.84
CA GLY A 168 0.68 -19.70 -9.26
C GLY A 168 1.81 -19.18 -10.16
N ASP A 169 1.49 -18.27 -11.07
CA ASP A 169 2.46 -17.62 -11.97
C ASP A 169 2.96 -16.26 -11.47
N LYS A 170 2.59 -15.88 -10.25
CA LYS A 170 2.93 -14.58 -9.66
C LYS A 170 3.97 -14.72 -8.56
N ILE A 171 4.84 -13.75 -8.44
CA ILE A 171 5.73 -13.63 -7.29
C ILE A 171 4.96 -12.86 -6.21
N PHE A 172 4.66 -13.54 -5.11
CA PHE A 172 4.16 -12.91 -3.90
C PHE A 172 5.33 -12.36 -3.09
N MET A 173 5.19 -11.14 -2.58
CA MET A 173 6.16 -10.51 -1.69
C MET A 173 5.47 -9.83 -0.53
N MET A 174 6.00 -10.01 0.69
CA MET A 174 5.70 -9.19 1.85
C MET A 174 6.93 -8.39 2.21
N LEU A 175 6.83 -7.06 2.13
CA LEU A 175 7.97 -6.16 2.22
C LEU A 175 7.77 -5.09 3.30
N ALA A 176 8.87 -4.62 3.88
CA ALA A 176 8.84 -3.47 4.77
C ALA A 176 8.30 -2.23 4.04
N SER A 177 7.33 -1.55 4.65
CA SER A 177 6.64 -0.39 4.08
C SER A 177 6.64 0.83 5.01
N ALA A 178 7.30 0.75 6.17
CA ALA A 178 7.54 1.89 7.04
C ALA A 178 8.41 2.93 6.34
N SER A 179 8.19 4.22 6.61
CA SER A 179 8.89 5.32 5.94
C SER A 179 10.42 5.24 6.04
N ALA A 180 10.95 4.69 7.13
CA ALA A 180 12.39 4.50 7.35
C ALA A 180 12.98 3.37 6.48
N ASN A 181 12.21 2.28 6.29
CA ASN A 181 12.66 1.04 5.69
C ASN A 181 11.91 0.67 4.41
N TYR A 182 11.25 1.65 3.80
CA TYR A 182 10.43 1.39 2.61
C TYR A 182 11.23 0.71 1.50
N THR A 183 10.84 -0.52 1.21
CA THR A 183 11.43 -1.37 0.19
C THR A 183 10.42 -1.58 -0.93
N LYS A 184 10.76 -1.11 -2.12
CA LYS A 184 9.87 -1.19 -3.29
C LYS A 184 9.88 -2.60 -3.86
N PRO A 185 8.73 -3.15 -4.29
CA PRO A 185 8.69 -4.44 -4.97
C PRO A 185 9.50 -4.44 -6.28
N GLU A 186 9.57 -3.32 -7.01
CA GLU A 186 10.44 -3.19 -8.19
C GLU A 186 11.91 -3.41 -7.84
N LEU A 187 12.38 -2.80 -6.75
CA LEU A 187 13.76 -2.95 -6.32
C LEU A 187 14.11 -4.41 -6.02
N VAL A 188 13.22 -5.12 -5.34
CA VAL A 188 13.42 -6.54 -5.01
C VAL A 188 13.40 -7.40 -6.27
N THR A 189 12.44 -7.18 -7.16
CA THR A 189 12.28 -7.91 -8.43
C THR A 189 13.52 -7.72 -9.31
N ASP A 190 13.92 -6.47 -9.56
CA ASP A 190 15.04 -6.16 -10.42
C ASP A 190 16.35 -6.69 -9.83
N THR A 191 16.53 -6.64 -8.49
CA THR A 191 17.71 -7.19 -7.80
C THR A 191 17.74 -8.72 -7.93
N PHE A 192 16.61 -9.40 -7.78
CA PHE A 192 16.51 -10.84 -7.93
C PHE A 192 16.93 -11.30 -9.35
N PHE A 193 16.37 -10.67 -10.39
CA PHE A 193 16.72 -11.03 -11.76
C PHE A 193 18.15 -10.62 -12.14
N SER A 194 18.63 -9.49 -11.65
CA SER A 194 20.05 -9.10 -11.82
C SER A 194 21.00 -10.09 -11.16
N TRP A 195 20.65 -10.64 -9.99
CA TRP A 195 21.42 -11.71 -9.32
C TRP A 195 21.48 -12.99 -10.16
N LEU A 196 20.41 -13.28 -10.94
CA LEU A 196 20.38 -14.40 -11.90
C LEU A 196 21.11 -14.07 -13.22
N GLY A 197 21.70 -12.88 -13.35
CA GLY A 197 22.37 -12.43 -14.57
C GLY A 197 21.43 -11.99 -15.68
N VAL A 198 20.19 -11.65 -15.35
CA VAL A 198 19.16 -11.20 -16.29
C VAL A 198 18.83 -9.74 -16.05
N GLU A 199 18.89 -8.93 -17.11
CA GLU A 199 18.35 -7.57 -17.12
C GLU A 199 16.93 -7.61 -17.69
N LEU A 200 15.95 -7.20 -16.86
CA LEU A 200 14.56 -7.15 -17.28
C LEU A 200 14.32 -5.96 -18.21
N PRO A 201 13.59 -6.13 -19.31
CA PRO A 201 13.21 -4.99 -20.15
C PRO A 201 12.25 -4.07 -19.42
N GLU A 202 12.18 -2.81 -19.86
CA GLU A 202 11.20 -1.86 -19.34
C GLU A 202 9.77 -2.42 -19.44
N PHE A 203 8.99 -2.20 -18.39
CA PHE A 203 7.61 -2.68 -18.29
C PHE A 203 7.46 -4.20 -18.44
N ALA A 204 8.46 -4.99 -18.03
CA ALA A 204 8.40 -6.45 -18.10
C ALA A 204 7.26 -7.03 -17.27
N TYR A 205 6.92 -6.41 -16.16
CA TYR A 205 5.93 -6.89 -15.21
C TYR A 205 4.96 -5.80 -14.76
N THR A 206 3.92 -6.20 -14.07
CA THR A 206 2.97 -5.34 -13.34
C THR A 206 3.07 -5.63 -11.86
N ILE A 207 2.70 -4.64 -11.06
CA ILE A 207 2.66 -4.76 -9.60
C ILE A 207 1.25 -4.44 -9.13
N LYS A 208 0.76 -5.28 -8.21
CA LYS A 208 -0.49 -5.07 -7.48
C LYS A 208 -0.22 -5.18 -5.99
N ARG A 209 -0.50 -4.13 -5.22
CA ARG A 209 -0.51 -4.19 -3.75
C ARG A 209 -1.78 -4.88 -3.28
N LEU A 210 -1.65 -5.85 -2.40
CA LEU A 210 -2.79 -6.61 -1.89
C LEU A 210 -3.29 -6.02 -0.58
N GLU A 211 -2.35 -5.69 0.33
CA GLU A 211 -2.68 -5.25 1.68
C GLU A 211 -1.58 -4.37 2.29
N VAL A 212 -1.95 -3.62 3.32
CA VAL A 212 -1.04 -2.84 4.16
C VAL A 212 -1.24 -3.21 5.62
N TYR A 213 -0.13 -3.39 6.31
CA TYR A 213 -0.10 -3.91 7.67
C TYR A 213 0.53 -2.94 8.65
N ALA A 214 0.01 -2.96 9.88
CA ALA A 214 0.71 -2.50 11.07
C ALA A 214 1.44 -3.68 11.71
N ASP A 215 2.48 -3.39 12.47
CA ASP A 215 3.16 -4.38 13.30
C ASP A 215 2.78 -4.18 14.77
N LYS A 216 2.20 -5.21 15.39
CA LYS A 216 1.92 -5.29 16.82
C LYS A 216 2.98 -6.12 17.58
N GLY A 217 4.00 -6.58 16.90
CA GLY A 217 5.13 -7.30 17.47
C GLY A 217 6.26 -6.36 17.90
N ASN A 218 7.46 -6.86 17.79
CA ASN A 218 8.70 -6.13 18.06
C ASN A 218 9.75 -6.49 16.99
N GLU A 219 10.99 -6.01 17.17
CA GLU A 219 12.07 -6.25 16.19
C GLU A 219 12.50 -7.72 16.10
N GLU A 220 12.23 -8.53 17.12
CA GLU A 220 12.57 -9.95 17.16
C GLU A 220 11.46 -10.83 16.58
N GLU A 221 10.19 -10.43 16.81
CA GLU A 221 9.01 -11.17 16.36
C GLU A 221 7.93 -10.22 15.83
N HIS A 222 7.84 -10.12 14.52
CA HIS A 222 6.81 -9.32 13.85
C HIS A 222 5.42 -9.95 13.99
N LYS A 223 4.43 -9.13 14.32
CA LYS A 223 3.02 -9.53 14.35
C LYS A 223 2.19 -8.59 13.46
N PHE A 224 2.18 -8.90 12.18
CA PHE A 224 1.47 -8.10 11.20
C PHE A 224 -0.03 -8.29 11.28
N VAL A 225 -0.76 -7.16 11.34
CA VAL A 225 -2.22 -7.10 11.30
C VAL A 225 -2.63 -6.05 10.26
N THR A 226 -3.72 -6.30 9.53
CA THR A 226 -4.21 -5.33 8.55
C THR A 226 -4.56 -4.00 9.22
N LEU A 227 -4.44 -2.89 8.50
CA LEU A 227 -4.79 -1.58 9.09
C LEU A 227 -6.27 -1.49 9.46
N GLU A 228 -7.16 -2.19 8.76
CA GLU A 228 -8.59 -2.23 9.11
C GLU A 228 -8.87 -3.04 10.39
N ALA A 229 -8.06 -4.05 10.70
CA ALA A 229 -8.21 -4.85 11.93
C ALA A 229 -7.86 -4.08 13.20
N LEU A 230 -7.38 -2.84 13.08
CA LEU A 230 -7.12 -1.92 14.20
C LEU A 230 -8.32 -1.05 14.55
N GLY A 231 -9.44 -1.20 13.87
CA GLY A 231 -10.66 -0.49 14.13
C GLY A 231 -11.85 -1.43 14.30
N GLU A 232 -13.00 -0.86 14.63
CA GLU A 232 -14.25 -1.57 14.95
C GLU A 232 -15.37 -1.15 14.01
N GLU A 233 -16.35 -2.03 13.83
CA GLU A 233 -17.62 -1.68 13.20
C GLU A 233 -18.48 -0.91 14.20
N VAL A 234 -19.22 0.09 13.69
CA VAL A 234 -20.20 0.86 14.46
C VAL A 234 -21.54 0.69 13.75
N GLU A 235 -22.56 0.29 14.54
CA GLU A 235 -23.95 0.17 14.10
C GLU A 235 -24.71 1.49 14.22
#